data_bfac43e89e0eb4e18b194469666832ec
#
_entry.id   bfac43e89e0eb4e18b194469666832ec
#
_cell.length_a   1.000
_cell.length_b   1.000
_cell.length_c   1.000
_cell.angle_alpha   90.00
_cell.angle_beta   90.00
_cell.angle_gamma   90.00
#
_symmetry.space_group_name_H-M   'P 1'
#
loop_
_entity.id
_entity.type
_entity.pdbx_description
1 polymer ?
#
loop_
_entity_poly.entity_id
_entity_poly.type
_entity_poly.pdbx_seq_one_letter_code
_entity_poly.pdbx_strand_id
1 'polypeptide(L)'
;MFVLCLLLAVSSNPCQGLDFPESPGKLSKVHAGLHGEKNCVQCHSEEKKPEPAKCLGCHQELALRIKAATGFHKDKTEDCNACHQEHNGENYSLVQWDPQEFDHAETGYLLTGVHQQVKDCDTCHTSKNSPPRKYSKSYLLKDNRCSACHSDAHRGNYPDCTDCHTTNDWRVDIW
;
A
#
# COMPACT_ATOMS: atom_id res chain seq x y z
N MET A 1 -55.68 -26.95 -27.64
CA MET A 1 -55.20 -27.13 -26.27
C MET A 1 -53.73 -26.76 -26.25
N PHE A 2 -53.41 -25.47 -25.99
CA PHE A 2 -52.04 -24.96 -25.98
C PHE A 2 -51.50 -25.06 -24.55
N VAL A 3 -50.51 -25.88 -24.37
CA VAL A 3 -49.79 -25.97 -23.08
C VAL A 3 -48.73 -24.88 -23.07
N LEU A 4 -48.96 -23.86 -22.24
CA LEU A 4 -48.03 -22.75 -22.02
C LEU A 4 -46.95 -23.23 -21.02
N CYS A 5 -45.77 -23.57 -21.54
CA CYS A 5 -44.62 -23.91 -20.73
C CYS A 5 -44.04 -22.63 -20.10
N LEU A 6 -44.33 -22.37 -18.84
CA LEU A 6 -43.69 -21.29 -18.06
C LEU A 6 -42.26 -21.74 -17.72
N LEU A 7 -41.30 -21.18 -18.44
CA LEU A 7 -39.87 -21.25 -18.06
C LEU A 7 -39.64 -20.34 -16.83
N LEU A 8 -39.61 -20.93 -15.66
CA LEU A 8 -39.08 -20.29 -14.44
C LEU A 8 -37.55 -20.16 -14.60
N ALA A 9 -37.10 -18.96 -14.91
CA ALA A 9 -35.68 -18.63 -14.83
C ALA A 9 -35.26 -18.66 -13.34
N VAL A 10 -34.65 -19.75 -12.93
CA VAL A 10 -33.96 -19.82 -11.64
C VAL A 10 -32.72 -18.95 -11.76
N SER A 11 -32.80 -17.72 -11.26
CA SER A 11 -31.60 -16.88 -11.07
C SER A 11 -30.79 -17.48 -9.93
N SER A 12 -29.83 -18.32 -10.28
CA SER A 12 -28.80 -18.80 -9.36
C SER A 12 -27.91 -17.62 -9.00
N ASN A 13 -28.16 -17.02 -7.82
CA ASN A 13 -27.21 -16.10 -7.20
C ASN A 13 -25.92 -16.90 -6.92
N PRO A 14 -24.78 -16.54 -7.50
CA PRO A 14 -23.51 -17.28 -7.31
C PRO A 14 -22.95 -17.20 -5.88
N CYS A 15 -23.63 -16.49 -4.96
CA CYS A 15 -23.20 -16.36 -3.57
C CYS A 15 -23.89 -17.34 -2.60
N GLN A 16 -24.73 -18.25 -3.08
CA GLN A 16 -25.38 -19.26 -2.23
C GLN A 16 -24.60 -20.57 -2.29
N GLY A 17 -23.62 -20.75 -1.40
CA GLY A 17 -22.99 -22.05 -1.29
C GLY A 17 -21.61 -22.14 -0.67
N LEU A 18 -20.96 -21.04 -0.32
CA LEU A 18 -19.70 -21.12 0.40
C LEU A 18 -19.97 -21.14 1.89
N ASP A 19 -19.93 -22.36 2.47
CA ASP A 19 -20.02 -22.58 3.91
C ASP A 19 -18.67 -22.25 4.53
N PHE A 20 -18.50 -21.00 4.97
CA PHE A 20 -17.34 -20.60 5.74
C PHE A 20 -17.51 -21.04 7.19
N PRO A 21 -16.48 -21.63 7.83
CA PRO A 21 -16.50 -21.85 9.26
C PRO A 21 -16.65 -20.51 10.01
N GLU A 22 -16.99 -20.57 11.28
CA GLU A 22 -17.00 -19.37 12.11
C GLU A 22 -15.68 -18.60 11.95
N SER A 23 -15.79 -17.27 11.92
CA SER A 23 -14.61 -16.42 11.82
C SER A 23 -13.64 -16.71 12.97
N PRO A 24 -12.35 -16.93 12.70
CA PRO A 24 -11.38 -17.23 13.76
C PRO A 24 -11.14 -16.02 14.70
N GLY A 25 -11.60 -14.84 14.33
CA GLY A 25 -11.51 -13.63 15.13
C GLY A 25 -12.01 -12.39 14.41
N LYS A 26 -11.98 -11.25 15.10
CA LYS A 26 -12.36 -9.97 14.52
C LYS A 26 -11.30 -9.48 13.53
N LEU A 27 -11.78 -8.81 12.48
CA LEU A 27 -10.91 -8.07 11.58
C LEU A 27 -10.25 -6.88 12.29
N SER A 28 -9.13 -6.43 11.75
CA SER A 28 -8.48 -5.20 12.17
C SER A 28 -9.40 -3.99 12.03
N LYS A 29 -9.12 -2.92 12.77
CA LYS A 29 -9.91 -1.68 12.76
C LYS A 29 -10.12 -1.10 11.36
N VAL A 30 -9.14 -1.23 10.47
CA VAL A 30 -9.22 -0.68 9.11
C VAL A 30 -10.21 -1.45 8.23
N HIS A 31 -10.43 -2.72 8.52
CA HIS A 31 -11.36 -3.61 7.83
C HIS A 31 -12.60 -4.00 8.67
N ALA A 32 -12.80 -3.38 9.84
CA ALA A 32 -13.89 -3.72 10.75
C ALA A 32 -15.28 -3.64 10.10
N GLY A 33 -15.46 -2.74 9.14
CA GLY A 33 -16.71 -2.61 8.37
C GLY A 33 -17.01 -3.79 7.43
N LEU A 34 -16.05 -4.66 7.20
CA LEU A 34 -16.19 -5.88 6.39
C LEU A 34 -16.44 -7.13 7.25
N HIS A 35 -16.49 -6.98 8.58
CA HIS A 35 -16.73 -8.12 9.45
C HIS A 35 -18.14 -8.69 9.26
N GLY A 36 -18.25 -10.00 9.12
CA GLY A 36 -19.52 -10.74 8.98
C GLY A 36 -19.50 -11.75 7.83
N GLU A 37 -20.24 -12.83 8.01
CA GLU A 37 -20.25 -14.02 7.12
C GLU A 37 -20.46 -13.70 5.64
N LYS A 38 -21.32 -12.72 5.34
CA LYS A 38 -21.61 -12.31 3.95
C LYS A 38 -20.42 -11.68 3.22
N ASN A 39 -19.42 -11.24 3.97
CA ASN A 39 -18.26 -10.52 3.46
C ASN A 39 -16.99 -11.39 3.34
N CYS A 40 -17.03 -12.65 3.81
CA CYS A 40 -15.89 -13.56 3.70
C CYS A 40 -15.35 -13.66 2.28
N VAL A 41 -16.24 -13.74 1.29
CA VAL A 41 -15.90 -13.83 -0.13
C VAL A 41 -15.24 -12.58 -0.70
N GLN A 42 -15.22 -11.45 0.01
CA GLN A 42 -14.50 -10.26 -0.42
C GLN A 42 -12.99 -10.41 -0.28
N CYS A 43 -12.54 -11.33 0.57
CA CYS A 43 -11.13 -11.60 0.82
C CYS A 43 -10.75 -13.05 0.45
N HIS A 44 -11.65 -14.01 0.65
CA HIS A 44 -11.37 -15.43 0.48
C HIS A 44 -11.90 -15.99 -0.84
N SER A 45 -11.15 -16.96 -1.41
CA SER A 45 -11.59 -17.79 -2.53
C SER A 45 -12.63 -18.83 -2.13
N GLU A 46 -13.10 -19.60 -3.09
CA GLU A 46 -13.89 -20.82 -2.86
C GLU A 46 -13.13 -21.87 -2.03
N GLU A 47 -11.81 -21.88 -2.14
CA GLU A 47 -10.94 -22.72 -1.32
C GLU A 47 -10.71 -22.18 0.11
N LYS A 48 -11.42 -21.10 0.48
CA LYS A 48 -11.34 -20.44 1.79
C LYS A 48 -9.97 -19.80 2.10
N LYS A 49 -9.15 -19.55 1.08
CA LYS A 49 -7.86 -18.89 1.20
C LYS A 49 -7.97 -17.40 0.83
N PRO A 50 -7.23 -16.52 1.52
CA PRO A 50 -7.12 -15.13 1.08
C PRO A 50 -6.52 -15.06 -0.33
N GLU A 51 -7.09 -14.22 -1.19
CA GLU A 51 -6.62 -14.03 -2.56
C GLU A 51 -6.05 -12.62 -2.75
N PRO A 52 -4.79 -12.47 -3.19
CA PRO A 52 -4.18 -11.17 -3.46
C PRO A 52 -5.01 -10.29 -4.41
N ALA A 53 -5.62 -10.89 -5.44
CA ALA A 53 -6.46 -10.17 -6.39
C ALA A 53 -7.65 -9.46 -5.71
N LYS A 54 -8.23 -10.05 -4.67
CA LYS A 54 -9.34 -9.45 -3.91
C LYS A 54 -8.88 -8.29 -3.05
N CYS A 55 -7.69 -8.40 -2.45
CA CYS A 55 -7.05 -7.30 -1.74
C CYS A 55 -6.83 -6.11 -2.67
N LEU A 56 -6.23 -6.36 -3.84
CA LEU A 56 -5.92 -5.35 -4.85
C LEU A 56 -7.16 -4.75 -5.52
N GLY A 57 -8.29 -5.46 -5.52
CA GLY A 57 -9.57 -4.93 -5.98
C GLY A 57 -10.02 -3.67 -5.21
N CYS A 58 -9.74 -3.62 -3.91
CA CYS A 58 -9.96 -2.43 -3.08
C CYS A 58 -8.72 -1.54 -2.99
N HIS A 59 -7.52 -2.12 -2.92
CA HIS A 59 -6.24 -1.41 -2.84
C HIS A 59 -5.68 -1.04 -4.22
N GLN A 60 -6.48 -0.35 -5.03
CA GLN A 60 -6.19 -0.05 -6.45
C GLN A 60 -4.90 0.77 -6.64
N GLU A 61 -4.64 1.73 -5.74
CA GLU A 61 -3.39 2.51 -5.80
C GLU A 61 -2.16 1.62 -5.61
N LEU A 62 -2.25 0.64 -4.70
CA LEU A 62 -1.20 -0.36 -4.52
C LEU A 62 -1.05 -1.23 -5.77
N ALA A 63 -2.17 -1.69 -6.36
CA ALA A 63 -2.15 -2.47 -7.60
C ALA A 63 -1.44 -1.73 -8.74
N LEU A 64 -1.69 -0.42 -8.89
CA LEU A 64 -1.01 0.41 -9.89
C LEU A 64 0.49 0.51 -9.65
N ARG A 65 0.94 0.64 -8.40
CA ARG A 65 2.37 0.69 -8.05
C ARG A 65 3.07 -0.64 -8.27
N ILE A 66 2.43 -1.74 -7.91
CA ILE A 66 2.94 -3.09 -8.19
C ILE A 66 3.11 -3.26 -9.71
N LYS A 67 2.09 -2.90 -10.49
CA LYS A 67 2.15 -2.95 -11.96
C LYS A 67 3.27 -2.07 -12.55
N ALA A 68 3.52 -0.93 -11.94
CA ALA A 68 4.61 -0.03 -12.33
C ALA A 68 5.99 -0.43 -11.77
N ALA A 69 6.08 -1.53 -11.03
CA ALA A 69 7.28 -1.99 -10.34
C ALA A 69 7.91 -0.91 -9.43
N THR A 70 7.07 -0.16 -8.70
CA THR A 70 7.49 0.94 -7.82
C THR A 70 7.10 0.73 -6.36
N GLY A 71 7.91 1.25 -5.45
CA GLY A 71 7.68 1.20 -4.01
C GLY A 71 7.99 -0.15 -3.39
N PHE A 72 7.79 -0.27 -2.10
CA PHE A 72 8.14 -1.44 -1.28
C PHE A 72 7.51 -2.76 -1.76
N HIS A 73 6.29 -2.70 -2.33
CA HIS A 73 5.56 -3.89 -2.78
C HIS A 73 5.80 -4.27 -4.24
N LYS A 74 6.77 -3.64 -4.93
CA LYS A 74 7.03 -3.85 -6.36
C LYS A 74 7.25 -5.32 -6.77
N ASP A 75 7.75 -6.12 -5.85
CA ASP A 75 8.10 -7.53 -6.03
C ASP A 75 7.46 -8.47 -4.97
N LYS A 76 6.52 -7.95 -4.17
CA LYS A 76 5.85 -8.66 -3.08
C LYS A 76 4.36 -8.84 -3.43
N THR A 77 4.06 -9.73 -4.35
CA THR A 77 2.72 -9.81 -4.97
C THR A 77 1.94 -11.07 -4.69
N GLU A 78 2.59 -12.14 -4.20
CA GLU A 78 2.00 -13.48 -4.20
C GLU A 78 1.22 -13.82 -2.94
N ASP A 79 1.65 -13.34 -1.78
CA ASP A 79 0.97 -13.62 -0.51
C ASP A 79 0.94 -12.41 0.42
N CYS A 80 -0.11 -11.60 0.30
CA CYS A 80 -0.31 -10.45 1.17
C CYS A 80 -0.48 -10.87 2.64
N ASN A 81 -1.07 -12.04 2.90
CA ASN A 81 -1.35 -12.53 4.23
C ASN A 81 -0.07 -12.98 4.97
N ALA A 82 1.02 -13.26 4.28
CA ALA A 82 2.30 -13.57 4.92
C ALA A 82 2.77 -12.42 5.84
N CYS A 83 2.45 -11.18 5.47
CA CYS A 83 2.80 -9.99 6.25
C CYS A 83 1.59 -9.30 6.89
N HIS A 84 0.42 -9.33 6.25
CA HIS A 84 -0.78 -8.61 6.68
C HIS A 84 -1.86 -9.59 7.16
N GLN A 85 -1.71 -10.07 8.39
CA GLN A 85 -2.61 -11.08 8.95
C GLN A 85 -3.86 -10.45 9.55
N GLU A 86 -5.02 -10.82 9.03
CA GLU A 86 -6.32 -10.46 9.60
C GLU A 86 -6.79 -11.46 10.66
N HIS A 87 -7.93 -11.20 11.27
CA HIS A 87 -8.56 -11.99 12.32
C HIS A 87 -7.84 -12.03 13.67
N ASN A 88 -6.85 -11.18 13.88
CA ASN A 88 -6.14 -11.02 15.16
C ASN A 88 -6.75 -9.96 16.09
N GLY A 89 -7.93 -9.43 15.74
CA GLY A 89 -8.67 -8.46 16.52
C GLY A 89 -8.49 -7.02 16.07
N GLU A 90 -9.43 -6.15 16.48
CA GLU A 90 -9.50 -4.75 16.02
C GLU A 90 -8.25 -3.92 16.31
N ASN A 91 -7.55 -4.23 17.38
CA ASN A 91 -6.35 -3.50 17.79
C ASN A 91 -5.05 -4.05 17.20
N TYR A 92 -5.12 -5.14 16.44
CA TYR A 92 -3.95 -5.71 15.79
C TYR A 92 -3.47 -4.81 14.65
N SER A 93 -2.17 -4.53 14.61
CA SER A 93 -1.56 -3.77 13.52
C SER A 93 -1.30 -4.67 12.34
N LEU A 94 -1.94 -4.38 11.20
CA LEU A 94 -1.69 -5.10 9.95
C LEU A 94 -0.30 -4.83 9.36
N VAL A 95 0.32 -3.72 9.76
CA VAL A 95 1.67 -3.37 9.35
C VAL A 95 2.58 -3.57 10.54
N GLN A 96 3.35 -4.65 10.49
CA GLN A 96 4.36 -4.97 11.51
C GLN A 96 5.73 -4.87 10.86
N TRP A 97 6.47 -3.86 11.23
CA TRP A 97 7.82 -3.59 10.73
C TRP A 97 8.62 -2.84 11.77
N ASP A 98 9.93 -3.02 11.78
CA ASP A 98 10.84 -2.22 12.59
C ASP A 98 11.33 -1.04 11.74
N PRO A 99 10.99 0.21 12.13
CA PRO A 99 11.48 1.39 11.41
C PRO A 99 13.00 1.52 11.41
N GLN A 100 13.69 0.87 12.35
CA GLN A 100 15.15 0.92 12.47
C GLN A 100 15.85 -0.05 11.52
N GLU A 101 15.14 -1.12 11.13
CA GLU A 101 15.63 -2.13 10.19
C GLU A 101 15.15 -1.91 8.76
N PHE A 102 14.35 -0.87 8.52
CA PHE A 102 13.77 -0.62 7.22
C PHE A 102 14.80 -0.13 6.20
N ASP A 103 14.99 -0.89 5.12
CA ASP A 103 15.86 -0.53 4.02
C ASP A 103 15.10 0.24 2.93
N HIS A 104 15.44 1.51 2.74
CA HIS A 104 14.85 2.34 1.68
C HIS A 104 15.20 1.83 0.27
N ALA A 105 16.28 1.09 0.09
CA ALA A 105 16.62 0.49 -1.21
C ALA A 105 15.51 -0.45 -1.71
N GLU A 106 14.79 -1.12 -0.81
CA GLU A 106 13.64 -1.96 -1.17
C GLU A 106 12.49 -1.17 -1.81
N THR A 107 12.39 0.13 -1.53
CA THR A 107 11.36 0.99 -2.15
C THR A 107 11.74 1.49 -3.54
N GLY A 108 12.99 1.27 -3.96
CA GLY A 108 13.59 1.88 -5.14
C GLY A 108 14.10 3.31 -4.91
N TYR A 109 14.09 3.80 -3.66
CA TYR A 109 14.65 5.09 -3.29
C TYR A 109 15.82 4.91 -2.34
N LEU A 110 17.02 4.79 -2.90
CA LEU A 110 18.23 4.61 -2.11
C LEU A 110 18.61 5.93 -1.43
N LEU A 111 18.72 5.92 -0.11
CA LEU A 111 19.30 7.04 0.64
C LEU A 111 20.81 7.08 0.42
N THR A 112 21.33 8.21 -0.03
CA THR A 112 22.76 8.42 -0.32
C THR A 112 23.30 9.63 0.42
N GLY A 113 24.61 9.66 0.65
CA GLY A 113 25.30 10.77 1.29
C GLY A 113 24.75 11.08 2.68
N VAL A 114 24.52 12.36 2.96
CA VAL A 114 24.02 12.81 4.27
C VAL A 114 22.61 12.32 4.57
N HIS A 115 21.81 11.96 3.57
CA HIS A 115 20.47 11.39 3.79
C HIS A 115 20.50 10.06 4.53
N GLN A 116 21.58 9.29 4.45
CA GLN A 116 21.75 8.04 5.21
C GLN A 116 21.84 8.28 6.73
N GLN A 117 22.16 9.50 7.14
CA GLN A 117 22.29 9.87 8.56
C GLN A 117 20.94 10.28 9.17
N VAL A 118 19.92 10.51 8.36
CA VAL A 118 18.58 10.85 8.83
C VAL A 118 17.95 9.62 9.48
N LYS A 119 17.68 9.71 10.79
CA LYS A 119 17.09 8.61 11.56
C LYS A 119 15.60 8.81 11.85
N ASP A 120 15.13 10.04 11.78
CA ASP A 120 13.74 10.37 12.01
C ASP A 120 12.97 10.33 10.69
N CYS A 121 12.04 9.38 10.59
CA CYS A 121 11.17 9.21 9.42
C CYS A 121 10.38 10.48 9.09
N ASP A 122 10.00 11.25 10.12
CA ASP A 122 9.17 12.45 9.99
C ASP A 122 9.91 13.63 9.36
N THR A 123 11.24 13.58 9.30
CA THR A 123 12.04 14.54 8.55
C THR A 123 11.66 14.57 7.06
N CYS A 124 11.37 13.41 6.48
CA CYS A 124 11.02 13.27 5.06
C CYS A 124 9.52 13.00 4.86
N HIS A 125 8.95 12.11 5.68
CA HIS A 125 7.55 11.68 5.55
C HIS A 125 6.58 12.59 6.29
N THR A 126 6.59 13.87 5.93
CA THR A 126 5.73 14.90 6.51
C THR A 126 4.32 14.85 5.94
N SER A 127 3.34 15.45 6.63
CA SER A 127 1.97 15.64 6.10
C SER A 127 1.93 16.47 4.81
N LYS A 128 2.93 17.32 4.58
CA LYS A 128 3.07 18.11 3.35
C LYS A 128 3.45 17.23 2.16
N ASN A 129 4.40 16.31 2.36
CA ASN A 129 4.98 15.49 1.31
C ASN A 129 4.29 14.14 1.13
N SER A 130 3.51 13.69 2.12
CA SER A 130 2.81 12.41 2.09
C SER A 130 1.30 12.61 1.99
N PRO A 131 0.57 11.82 1.19
CA PRO A 131 -0.87 11.89 1.13
C PRO A 131 -1.49 11.51 2.49
N PRO A 132 -2.58 12.16 2.92
CA PRO A 132 -3.25 11.79 4.16
C PRO A 132 -3.87 10.39 4.06
N ARG A 133 -3.88 9.66 5.17
CA ARG A 133 -4.59 8.38 5.32
C ARG A 133 -5.47 8.41 6.55
N LYS A 134 -6.60 7.69 6.49
CA LYS A 134 -7.62 7.73 7.54
C LYS A 134 -7.16 7.06 8.84
N TYR A 135 -6.40 5.97 8.75
CA TYR A 135 -6.11 5.11 9.91
C TYR A 135 -4.63 4.94 10.24
N SER A 136 -3.74 5.45 9.39
CA SER A 136 -2.30 5.30 9.57
C SER A 136 -1.53 6.46 8.96
N LYS A 137 -0.29 6.64 9.39
CA LYS A 137 0.64 7.54 8.72
C LYS A 137 0.95 7.02 7.32
N SER A 138 1.01 7.91 6.35
CA SER A 138 1.48 7.58 5.01
C SER A 138 2.99 7.79 4.92
N TYR A 139 3.68 6.76 4.44
CA TYR A 139 5.10 6.82 4.11
C TYR A 139 5.33 6.97 2.59
N LEU A 140 4.27 7.26 1.83
CA LEU A 140 4.40 7.56 0.40
C LEU A 140 4.79 9.02 0.22
N LEU A 141 5.80 9.27 -0.58
CA LEU A 141 6.11 10.63 -1.00
C LEU A 141 5.32 10.97 -2.28
N LYS A 142 4.79 12.19 -2.33
CA LYS A 142 4.13 12.74 -3.53
C LYS A 142 5.15 13.09 -4.60
N ASP A 143 6.31 13.52 -4.16
CA ASP A 143 7.42 13.96 -4.99
C ASP A 143 8.74 13.65 -4.26
N ASN A 144 9.69 13.10 -4.95
CA ASN A 144 11.02 12.73 -4.43
C ASN A 144 12.15 13.54 -5.05
N ARG A 145 11.84 14.59 -5.83
CA ARG A 145 12.87 15.50 -6.38
C ARG A 145 13.47 16.36 -5.27
N CYS A 146 14.68 16.80 -5.48
CA CYS A 146 15.42 17.65 -4.52
C CYS A 146 14.59 18.86 -4.06
N SER A 147 13.96 19.55 -5.00
CA SER A 147 13.14 20.76 -4.75
C SER A 147 11.84 20.49 -3.97
N ALA A 148 11.42 19.23 -3.83
CA ALA A 148 10.25 18.88 -3.01
C ALA A 148 10.52 19.08 -1.50
N CYS A 149 11.80 18.98 -1.11
CA CYS A 149 12.25 19.09 0.28
C CYS A 149 13.19 20.28 0.49
N HIS A 150 14.04 20.60 -0.48
CA HIS A 150 15.02 21.67 -0.41
C HIS A 150 14.54 22.93 -1.10
N SER A 151 14.88 24.11 -0.53
CA SER A 151 14.59 25.39 -1.16
C SER A 151 15.51 25.59 -2.37
N ASP A 152 14.91 25.90 -3.51
CA ASP A 152 15.64 26.21 -4.73
C ASP A 152 16.09 27.69 -4.72
N ALA A 153 17.37 27.92 -4.43
CA ALA A 153 17.98 29.24 -4.47
C ALA A 153 18.10 29.79 -5.90
N HIS A 154 18.07 28.93 -6.89
CA HIS A 154 18.23 29.28 -8.31
C HIS A 154 16.92 29.64 -9.01
N ARG A 155 15.78 29.54 -8.31
CA ARG A 155 14.44 29.91 -8.81
C ARG A 155 14.05 29.23 -10.12
N GLY A 156 14.44 27.95 -10.27
CA GLY A 156 14.12 27.14 -11.45
C GLY A 156 15.05 27.33 -12.64
N ASN A 157 16.09 28.16 -12.55
CA ASN A 157 17.03 28.37 -13.67
C ASN A 157 17.92 27.14 -13.94
N TYR A 158 18.11 26.29 -12.95
CA TYR A 158 18.92 25.06 -13.06
C TYR A 158 18.07 23.89 -12.56
N PRO A 159 17.28 23.25 -13.43
CA PRO A 159 16.30 22.25 -13.02
C PRO A 159 16.93 20.93 -12.55
N ASP A 160 18.13 20.59 -13.03
CA ASP A 160 18.87 19.42 -12.58
C ASP A 160 19.89 19.82 -11.51
N CYS A 161 19.53 19.59 -10.26
CA CYS A 161 20.37 19.93 -9.11
C CYS A 161 21.65 19.08 -9.08
N THR A 162 21.63 17.88 -9.65
CA THR A 162 22.73 16.91 -9.61
C THR A 162 23.87 17.26 -10.57
N ASP A 163 23.65 18.19 -11.50
CA ASP A 163 24.73 18.71 -12.36
C ASP A 163 25.83 19.41 -11.56
N CYS A 164 25.47 19.98 -10.41
CA CYS A 164 26.39 20.77 -9.59
C CYS A 164 26.50 20.27 -8.15
N HIS A 165 25.43 19.67 -7.59
CA HIS A 165 25.35 19.27 -6.20
C HIS A 165 25.40 17.74 -6.05
N THR A 166 25.92 17.28 -4.93
CA THR A 166 25.87 15.87 -4.53
C THR A 166 25.14 15.72 -3.20
N THR A 167 24.70 14.50 -2.89
CA THR A 167 24.11 14.19 -1.58
C THR A 167 25.12 14.19 -0.44
N ASN A 168 26.43 14.23 -0.73
CA ASN A 168 27.50 14.33 0.26
C ASN A 168 27.83 15.78 0.60
N ASP A 169 27.86 16.65 -0.41
CA ASP A 169 28.12 18.08 -0.24
C ASP A 169 27.22 18.91 -1.17
N TRP A 170 26.49 19.84 -0.56
CA TRP A 170 25.61 20.76 -1.28
C TRP A 170 26.35 22.02 -1.74
N ARG A 171 27.53 22.26 -1.19
CA ARG A 171 28.36 23.41 -1.60
C ARG A 171 29.04 23.12 -2.93
N VAL A 172 29.05 24.12 -3.78
CA VAL A 172 29.77 24.10 -5.05
C VAL A 172 30.97 25.02 -4.88
N ASP A 173 32.17 24.46 -5.00
CA ASP A 173 33.38 25.29 -5.09
C ASP A 173 33.40 25.93 -6.49
N ILE A 174 32.92 27.16 -6.56
CA ILE A 174 32.97 27.96 -7.78
C ILE A 174 34.39 28.54 -7.86
N TRP A 175 35.17 27.99 -8.76
CA TRP A 175 36.49 28.50 -9.12
C TRP A 175 36.37 29.65 -10.12
#